data_464c8eeeb3fff0eb27e1669543f31ae6
#
_entry.id   464c8eeeb3fff0eb27e1669543f31ae6
#
_cell.length_a   1.000
_cell.length_b   1.000
_cell.length_c   1.000
_cell.angle_alpha   90.00
_cell.angle_beta   90.00
_cell.angle_gamma   90.00
#
_symmetry.space_group_name_H-M   'P 1'
#
loop_
_entity.id
_entity.type
_entity.pdbx_description
1 polymer ?
#
loop_
_entity_poly.entity_id
_entity_poly.type
_entity_poly.pdbx_seq_one_letter_code
_entity_poly.pdbx_strand_id
1 'polypeptide(L)'
;SITYFLNILYAAPDWEQVENKSVELLRQYLKVDTSNPPGDVRKGVSWLAKIFKEHGIKYETFKVPDDPRRMHILAEFPGTNPDLKPLLLLNHIDVVPADYDAWSTDPFQAEIIDGIIYGRGALDMKSLGIMQMMSLILLKEEGFKPERTIKFLGVADEEILGQYGVQWMIKNHWNKLDPEWVWDEGGL
;
A
#
# COMPACT_ATOMS: atom_id res chain seq x y z
N SER A 1 0.11 45.14 16.15
CA SER A 1 0.86 44.01 15.52
C SER A 1 -0.07 43.32 14.51
N ILE A 2 0.28 43.46 13.23
CA ILE A 2 -0.45 42.83 12.13
C ILE A 2 0.11 41.42 12.00
N THR A 3 -0.69 40.43 12.40
CA THR A 3 -0.35 39.02 12.22
C THR A 3 -0.62 38.67 10.75
N TYR A 4 0.42 38.55 9.95
CA TYR A 4 0.30 38.00 8.59
C TYR A 4 0.03 36.50 8.72
N PHE A 5 -1.21 36.09 8.44
CA PHE A 5 -1.52 34.70 8.11
C PHE A 5 -0.94 34.44 6.70
N LEU A 6 0.20 33.79 6.65
CA LEU A 6 0.68 33.16 5.43
C LEU A 6 -0.29 32.02 5.12
N ASN A 7 -1.32 32.27 4.33
CA ASN A 7 -2.03 31.22 3.63
C ASN A 7 -1.02 30.62 2.63
N ILE A 8 -0.42 29.49 2.99
CA ILE A 8 0.25 28.65 2.02
C ILE A 8 -0.86 28.12 1.10
N LEU A 9 -1.06 28.78 -0.02
CA LEU A 9 -1.89 28.25 -1.10
C LEU A 9 -1.15 27.05 -1.67
N TYR A 10 -1.51 25.85 -1.20
CA TYR A 10 -1.11 24.63 -1.90
C TYR A 10 -1.74 24.70 -3.30
N ALA A 11 -0.93 24.70 -4.33
CA ALA A 11 -1.45 24.49 -5.68
C ALA A 11 -2.09 23.09 -5.71
N ALA A 12 -3.30 23.00 -6.26
CA ALA A 12 -3.92 21.70 -6.43
C ALA A 12 -3.00 20.80 -7.26
N PRO A 13 -2.89 19.50 -6.91
CA PRO A 13 -2.12 18.56 -7.73
C PRO A 13 -2.60 18.55 -9.18
N ASP A 14 -1.70 18.30 -10.10
CA ASP A 14 -2.07 17.94 -11.48
C ASP A 14 -2.70 16.53 -11.45
N TRP A 15 -4.02 16.51 -11.34
CA TRP A 15 -4.77 15.26 -11.19
C TRP A 15 -4.63 14.33 -12.40
N GLU A 16 -4.45 14.85 -13.61
CA GLU A 16 -4.20 14.05 -14.80
C GLU A 16 -2.84 13.32 -14.68
N GLN A 17 -1.82 14.02 -14.24
CA GLN A 17 -0.51 13.41 -13.98
C GLN A 17 -0.57 12.37 -12.85
N VAL A 18 -1.30 12.67 -11.78
CA VAL A 18 -1.50 11.74 -10.63
C VAL A 18 -2.21 10.47 -11.08
N GLU A 19 -3.28 10.60 -11.86
CA GLU A 19 -4.03 9.48 -12.42
C GLU A 19 -3.13 8.61 -13.31
N ASN A 20 -2.45 9.21 -14.29
CA ASN A 20 -1.54 8.49 -15.18
C ASN A 20 -0.45 7.75 -14.43
N LYS A 21 0.16 8.37 -13.40
CA LYS A 21 1.16 7.74 -12.54
C LYS A 21 0.58 6.59 -11.74
N SER A 22 -0.62 6.76 -11.18
CA SER A 22 -1.31 5.72 -10.39
C SER A 22 -1.65 4.51 -11.24
N VAL A 23 -2.17 4.72 -12.45
CA VAL A 23 -2.47 3.67 -13.42
C VAL A 23 -1.20 2.90 -13.79
N GLU A 24 -0.10 3.60 -14.09
CA GLU A 24 1.16 2.95 -14.45
C GLU A 24 1.75 2.14 -13.28
N LEU A 25 1.72 2.67 -12.06
CA LEU A 25 2.17 1.95 -10.88
C LEU A 25 1.30 0.72 -10.60
N LEU A 26 -0.02 0.85 -10.73
CA LEU A 26 -0.93 -0.29 -10.59
C LEU A 26 -0.60 -1.39 -11.61
N ARG A 27 -0.41 -1.03 -12.87
CA ARG A 27 -0.05 -1.99 -13.93
C ARG A 27 1.28 -2.69 -13.65
N GLN A 28 2.28 -1.96 -13.15
CA GLN A 28 3.54 -2.57 -12.73
C GLN A 28 3.36 -3.54 -11.57
N TYR A 29 2.52 -3.16 -10.58
CA TYR A 29 2.29 -3.98 -9.41
C TYR A 29 1.47 -5.23 -9.73
N LEU A 30 0.49 -5.15 -10.63
CA LEU A 30 -0.30 -6.30 -11.09
C LEU A 30 0.55 -7.36 -11.81
N LYS A 31 1.64 -6.96 -12.48
CA LYS A 31 2.59 -7.89 -13.11
C LYS A 31 3.44 -8.68 -12.11
N VAL A 32 3.42 -8.31 -10.85
CA VAL A 32 4.09 -9.06 -9.79
C VAL A 32 3.13 -10.12 -9.28
N ASP A 33 3.33 -11.37 -9.71
CA ASP A 33 2.55 -12.51 -9.22
C ASP A 33 2.87 -12.76 -7.74
N THR A 34 1.85 -12.62 -6.90
CA THR A 34 1.86 -12.84 -5.45
C THR A 34 0.76 -13.82 -5.04
N SER A 35 0.44 -14.76 -5.92
CA SER A 35 -0.62 -15.75 -5.69
C SER A 35 -0.43 -16.53 -4.39
N ASN A 36 -1.51 -16.72 -3.67
CA ASN A 36 -1.54 -17.46 -2.42
C ASN A 36 -2.65 -18.53 -2.45
N PRO A 37 -2.30 -19.84 -2.43
CA PRO A 37 -0.95 -20.44 -2.39
C PRO A 37 -0.09 -20.15 -3.63
N PRO A 38 1.26 -20.19 -3.53
CA PRO A 38 2.10 -20.49 -2.37
C PRO A 38 2.36 -19.31 -1.43
N GLY A 39 1.86 -18.11 -1.74
CA GLY A 39 1.96 -16.92 -0.90
C GLY A 39 3.36 -16.32 -0.79
N ASP A 40 4.14 -16.37 -1.86
CA ASP A 40 5.46 -15.71 -1.91
C ASP A 40 5.30 -14.24 -2.30
N VAL A 41 5.23 -13.37 -1.32
CA VAL A 41 5.06 -11.93 -1.52
C VAL A 41 6.38 -11.14 -1.57
N ARG A 42 7.54 -11.79 -1.53
CA ARG A 42 8.85 -11.12 -1.48
C ARG A 42 9.08 -10.14 -2.63
N LYS A 43 8.64 -10.49 -3.84
CA LYS A 43 8.74 -9.59 -5.01
C LYS A 43 7.84 -8.38 -4.87
N GLY A 44 6.61 -8.56 -4.33
CA GLY A 44 5.68 -7.48 -4.06
C GLY A 44 6.23 -6.49 -3.02
N VAL A 45 6.74 -7.02 -1.88
CA VAL A 45 7.40 -6.20 -0.86
C VAL A 45 8.61 -5.45 -1.44
N SER A 46 9.44 -6.12 -2.24
CA SER A 46 10.61 -5.48 -2.86
C SER A 46 10.22 -4.37 -3.82
N TRP A 47 9.12 -4.55 -4.57
CA TRP A 47 8.60 -3.52 -5.46
C TRP A 47 8.08 -2.30 -4.67
N LEU A 48 7.26 -2.52 -3.65
CA LEU A 48 6.78 -1.45 -2.76
C LEU A 48 7.93 -0.70 -2.09
N ALA A 49 8.92 -1.43 -1.58
CA ALA A 49 10.11 -0.86 -0.94
C ALA A 49 10.91 0.03 -1.90
N LYS A 50 11.03 -0.37 -3.17
CA LYS A 50 11.67 0.43 -4.22
C LYS A 50 10.95 1.77 -4.38
N ILE A 51 9.62 1.76 -4.52
CA ILE A 51 8.82 2.99 -4.72
C ILE A 51 8.94 3.91 -3.49
N PHE A 52 8.78 3.38 -2.27
CA PHE A 52 8.96 4.19 -1.06
C PHE A 52 10.35 4.81 -0.97
N LYS A 53 11.39 4.05 -1.33
CA LYS A 53 12.77 4.55 -1.35
C LYS A 53 12.96 5.68 -2.37
N GLU A 54 12.42 5.54 -3.58
CA GLU A 54 12.49 6.54 -4.64
C GLU A 54 11.85 7.87 -4.23
N HIS A 55 10.75 7.80 -3.46
CA HIS A 55 10.07 8.96 -2.92
C HIS A 55 10.57 9.40 -1.53
N GLY A 56 11.66 8.78 -1.02
CA GLY A 56 12.27 9.13 0.26
C GLY A 56 11.33 8.91 1.47
N ILE A 57 10.36 7.99 1.35
CA ILE A 57 9.48 7.57 2.44
C ILE A 57 10.21 6.47 3.22
N LYS A 58 10.32 6.63 4.54
CA LYS A 58 10.95 5.63 5.39
C LYS A 58 10.08 4.39 5.48
N TYR A 59 10.70 3.22 5.44
CA TYR A 59 10.01 1.95 5.59
C TYR A 59 10.87 0.92 6.33
N GLU A 60 10.21 -0.10 6.83
CA GLU A 60 10.80 -1.28 7.46
C GLU A 60 10.12 -2.54 6.89
N THR A 61 10.85 -3.64 6.79
CA THR A 61 10.31 -4.91 6.32
C THR A 61 10.42 -5.99 7.39
N PHE A 62 9.44 -6.86 7.45
CA PHE A 62 9.36 -7.95 8.44
C PHE A 62 9.23 -9.26 7.71
N LYS A 63 9.96 -10.27 8.18
CA LYS A 63 9.89 -11.64 7.67
C LYS A 63 9.32 -12.54 8.74
N VAL A 64 8.39 -13.39 8.37
CA VAL A 64 7.92 -14.46 9.25
C VAL A 64 9.04 -15.50 9.35
N PRO A 65 9.55 -15.82 10.55
CA PRO A 65 10.70 -16.74 10.69
C PRO A 65 10.43 -18.14 10.13
N ASP A 66 9.22 -18.65 10.35
CA ASP A 66 8.84 -20.01 9.94
C ASP A 66 8.49 -20.12 8.44
N ASP A 67 8.15 -19.00 7.80
CA ASP A 67 7.94 -18.94 6.36
C ASP A 67 8.43 -17.59 5.79
N PRO A 68 9.70 -17.50 5.39
CA PRO A 68 10.29 -16.23 4.92
C PRO A 68 9.71 -15.72 3.59
N ARG A 69 8.83 -16.48 2.93
CA ARG A 69 8.05 -16.00 1.77
C ARG A 69 6.99 -14.99 2.21
N ARG A 70 6.49 -15.13 3.46
CA ARG A 70 5.59 -14.18 4.09
C ARG A 70 6.41 -13.00 4.60
N MET A 71 6.29 -11.91 3.92
CA MET A 71 6.94 -10.65 4.28
C MET A 71 5.91 -9.54 4.38
N HIS A 72 6.22 -8.55 5.20
CA HIS A 72 5.41 -7.35 5.37
C HIS A 72 6.25 -6.12 5.16
N ILE A 73 5.62 -5.00 4.84
CA ILE A 73 6.25 -3.70 4.72
C ILE A 73 5.44 -2.68 5.51
N LEU A 74 6.11 -1.93 6.36
CA LEU A 74 5.55 -0.81 7.11
C LEU A 74 6.27 0.46 6.67
N ALA A 75 5.57 1.36 6.00
CA ALA A 75 6.08 2.67 5.68
C ALA A 75 5.47 3.73 6.61
N GLU A 76 6.20 4.79 6.87
CA GLU A 76 5.80 5.81 7.84
C GLU A 76 5.94 7.22 7.27
N PHE A 77 4.88 7.99 7.40
CA PHE A 77 4.82 9.42 7.16
C PHE A 77 4.60 10.12 8.52
N PRO A 78 5.67 10.69 9.12
CA PRO A 78 5.63 11.12 10.50
C PRO A 78 4.73 12.33 10.71
N GLY A 79 3.95 12.28 11.78
CA GLY A 79 3.16 13.41 12.27
C GLY A 79 3.98 14.40 13.10
N THR A 80 3.41 15.56 13.36
CA THR A 80 4.01 16.61 14.17
C THR A 80 3.66 16.49 15.66
N ASN A 81 2.62 15.73 16.00
CA ASN A 81 2.16 15.50 17.37
C ASN A 81 2.37 14.03 17.76
N PRO A 82 3.39 13.71 18.58
CA PRO A 82 3.69 12.34 18.98
C PRO A 82 2.67 11.73 19.96
N ASP A 83 1.79 12.55 20.56
CA ASP A 83 0.77 12.10 21.49
C ASP A 83 -0.45 11.49 20.76
N LEU A 84 -0.58 11.74 19.47
CA LEU A 84 -1.64 11.17 18.65
C LEU A 84 -1.24 9.81 18.11
N LYS A 85 -2.10 8.82 18.35
CA LYS A 85 -1.93 7.50 17.75
C LYS A 85 -2.07 7.58 16.22
N PRO A 86 -1.36 6.73 15.47
CA PRO A 86 -1.34 6.81 14.01
C PRO A 86 -2.68 6.44 13.34
N LEU A 87 -2.85 6.92 12.12
CA LEU A 87 -3.74 6.33 11.12
C LEU A 87 -2.97 5.22 10.40
N LEU A 88 -3.53 4.02 10.37
CA LEU A 88 -2.98 2.88 9.64
C LEU A 88 -3.75 2.65 8.34
N LEU A 89 -3.06 2.73 7.22
CA LEU A 89 -3.53 2.32 5.90
C LEU A 89 -3.10 0.86 5.74
N LEU A 90 -4.05 -0.05 5.90
CA LEU A 90 -3.80 -1.50 5.83
C LEU A 90 -4.17 -2.01 4.44
N ASN A 91 -3.33 -2.86 3.88
CA ASN A 91 -3.62 -3.58 2.65
C ASN A 91 -2.87 -4.92 2.64
N HIS A 92 -3.38 -5.87 1.85
CA HIS A 92 -2.67 -7.12 1.62
C HIS A 92 -1.96 -7.12 0.25
N ILE A 93 -0.88 -7.90 0.19
CA ILE A 93 0.01 -7.97 -0.98
C ILE A 93 -0.33 -9.19 -1.82
N ASP A 94 -0.77 -10.28 -1.17
CA ASP A 94 -1.12 -11.51 -1.83
C ASP A 94 -2.42 -11.39 -2.62
N VAL A 95 -2.66 -12.34 -3.50
CA VAL A 95 -3.86 -12.44 -4.33
C VAL A 95 -4.26 -13.91 -4.46
N VAL A 96 -5.54 -14.22 -4.63
CA VAL A 96 -5.95 -15.59 -4.94
C VAL A 96 -5.37 -16.04 -6.29
N PRO A 97 -5.10 -17.35 -6.49
CA PRO A 97 -4.65 -17.87 -7.78
C PRO A 97 -5.59 -17.53 -8.91
N ALA A 98 -5.08 -17.42 -10.12
CA ALA A 98 -5.87 -17.23 -11.31
C ALA A 98 -6.02 -18.54 -12.08
N ASP A 99 -7.26 -18.88 -12.43
CA ASP A 99 -7.55 -19.92 -13.41
C ASP A 99 -7.44 -19.29 -14.81
N TYR A 100 -6.34 -19.52 -15.50
CA TYR A 100 -6.06 -18.91 -16.80
C TYR A 100 -7.10 -19.22 -17.86
N ASP A 101 -7.77 -20.38 -17.79
CA ASP A 101 -8.83 -20.75 -18.74
C ASP A 101 -10.11 -19.92 -18.55
N ALA A 102 -10.27 -19.31 -17.37
CA ALA A 102 -11.42 -18.44 -17.06
C ALA A 102 -11.14 -16.96 -17.38
N TRP A 103 -9.94 -16.60 -17.85
CA TRP A 103 -9.56 -15.22 -18.15
C TRP A 103 -9.56 -14.97 -19.67
N SER A 104 -10.08 -13.82 -20.08
CA SER A 104 -9.99 -13.35 -21.47
C SER A 104 -8.65 -12.69 -21.81
N THR A 105 -7.84 -12.35 -20.79
CA THR A 105 -6.49 -11.76 -20.89
C THR A 105 -5.55 -12.53 -19.96
N ASP A 106 -4.25 -12.32 -20.08
CA ASP A 106 -3.33 -12.84 -19.08
C ASP A 106 -3.53 -12.09 -17.75
N PRO A 107 -3.85 -12.81 -16.64
CA PRO A 107 -4.17 -12.20 -15.36
C PRO A 107 -3.02 -11.39 -14.74
N PHE A 108 -1.79 -11.54 -15.23
CA PHE A 108 -0.61 -10.81 -14.72
C PHE A 108 0.06 -9.91 -15.77
N GLN A 109 -0.64 -9.55 -16.88
CA GLN A 109 -0.14 -8.59 -17.87
C GLN A 109 -0.69 -7.18 -17.68
N ALA A 110 -1.74 -7.02 -16.87
CA ALA A 110 -2.35 -5.71 -16.60
C ALA A 110 -2.73 -4.97 -17.89
N GLU A 111 -3.44 -5.66 -18.78
CA GLU A 111 -3.92 -5.07 -20.04
C GLU A 111 -4.98 -4.02 -19.77
N ILE A 112 -4.97 -2.97 -20.60
CA ILE A 112 -6.05 -1.97 -20.62
C ILE A 112 -6.86 -2.19 -21.89
N ILE A 113 -8.14 -2.50 -21.72
CA ILE A 113 -9.09 -2.67 -22.82
C ILE A 113 -10.29 -1.77 -22.54
N ASP A 114 -10.61 -0.89 -23.46
CA ASP A 114 -11.72 0.07 -23.35
C ASP A 114 -11.70 0.88 -22.03
N GLY A 115 -10.49 1.26 -21.57
CA GLY A 115 -10.31 2.04 -20.34
C GLY A 115 -10.38 1.23 -19.05
N ILE A 116 -10.51 -0.10 -19.12
CA ILE A 116 -10.58 -0.99 -17.97
C ILE A 116 -9.27 -1.76 -17.84
N ILE A 117 -8.68 -1.77 -16.64
CA ILE A 117 -7.49 -2.57 -16.32
C ILE A 117 -7.92 -3.99 -15.93
N TYR A 118 -7.44 -4.97 -16.68
CA TYR A 118 -7.65 -6.39 -16.40
C TYR A 118 -6.42 -6.97 -15.70
N GLY A 119 -6.62 -7.58 -14.53
CA GLY A 119 -5.51 -8.23 -13.80
C GLY A 119 -5.94 -8.81 -12.46
N ARG A 120 -5.33 -9.93 -12.06
CA ARG A 120 -5.54 -10.51 -10.74
C ARG A 120 -5.02 -9.54 -9.66
N GLY A 121 -5.89 -9.20 -8.68
CA GLY A 121 -5.60 -8.19 -7.67
C GLY A 121 -5.92 -6.75 -8.10
N ALA A 122 -6.49 -6.53 -9.30
CA ALA A 122 -6.84 -5.18 -9.74
C ALA A 122 -7.92 -4.55 -8.86
N LEU A 123 -8.86 -5.32 -8.35
CA LEU A 123 -9.89 -4.87 -7.41
C LEU A 123 -9.49 -5.23 -5.97
N ASP A 124 -9.13 -6.44 -5.72
CA ASP A 124 -8.81 -7.03 -4.43
C ASP A 124 -7.31 -7.39 -4.37
N MET A 125 -6.50 -6.58 -3.67
CA MET A 125 -6.75 -5.17 -3.31
C MET A 125 -5.58 -4.27 -3.71
N LYS A 126 -4.79 -4.65 -4.75
CA LYS A 126 -3.60 -3.88 -5.17
C LYS A 126 -3.92 -2.45 -5.59
N SER A 127 -5.14 -2.20 -6.15
CA SER A 127 -5.56 -0.83 -6.48
C SER A 127 -5.68 0.05 -5.24
N LEU A 128 -6.30 -0.46 -4.17
CA LEU A 128 -6.37 0.29 -2.91
C LEU A 128 -4.98 0.50 -2.31
N GLY A 129 -4.11 -0.50 -2.36
CA GLY A 129 -2.71 -0.36 -1.95
C GLY A 129 -1.97 0.74 -2.72
N ILE A 130 -2.20 0.85 -4.04
CA ILE A 130 -1.64 1.95 -4.85
C ILE A 130 -2.25 3.30 -4.45
N MET A 131 -3.57 3.40 -4.24
CA MET A 131 -4.20 4.64 -3.81
C MET A 131 -3.66 5.12 -2.45
N GLN A 132 -3.50 4.20 -1.50
CA GLN A 132 -2.90 4.49 -0.19
C GLN A 132 -1.45 4.96 -0.32
N MET A 133 -0.64 4.27 -1.12
CA MET A 133 0.77 4.63 -1.37
C MET A 133 0.88 5.99 -2.08
N MET A 134 0.09 6.23 -3.12
CA MET A 134 0.07 7.50 -3.84
C MET A 134 -0.35 8.67 -2.95
N SER A 135 -1.30 8.44 -2.03
CA SER A 135 -1.68 9.47 -1.05
C SER A 135 -0.49 9.90 -0.20
N LEU A 136 0.34 8.97 0.28
CA LEU A 136 1.56 9.31 1.04
C LEU A 136 2.59 10.05 0.18
N ILE A 137 2.75 9.63 -1.08
CA ILE A 137 3.67 10.27 -2.02
C ILE A 137 3.26 11.71 -2.26
N LEU A 138 1.98 11.96 -2.58
CA LEU A 138 1.44 13.30 -2.83
C LEU A 138 1.58 14.21 -1.62
N LEU A 139 1.17 13.73 -0.43
CA LEU A 139 1.30 14.51 0.80
C LEU A 139 2.75 14.92 1.05
N LYS A 140 3.68 14.04 0.74
CA LYS A 140 5.11 14.35 0.87
C LYS A 140 5.60 15.34 -0.17
N GLU A 141 5.23 15.17 -1.44
CA GLU A 141 5.62 16.06 -2.53
C GLU A 141 5.09 17.48 -2.31
N GLU A 142 3.89 17.60 -1.73
CA GLU A 142 3.29 18.89 -1.35
C GLU A 142 3.89 19.49 -0.06
N GLY A 143 4.77 18.77 0.63
CA GLY A 143 5.33 19.22 1.91
C GLY A 143 4.32 19.29 3.04
N PHE A 144 3.21 18.53 2.93
CA PHE A 144 2.19 18.45 3.97
C PHE A 144 2.79 17.88 5.26
N LYS A 145 2.33 18.41 6.39
CA LYS A 145 2.76 17.98 7.73
C LYS A 145 1.52 17.57 8.53
N PRO A 146 1.17 16.29 8.56
CA PRO A 146 0.03 15.82 9.34
C PRO A 146 0.28 16.02 10.84
N GLU A 147 -0.77 16.20 11.61
CA GLU A 147 -0.64 16.18 13.08
C GLU A 147 -0.33 14.76 13.54
N ARG A 148 -1.10 13.77 13.08
CA ARG A 148 -0.85 12.37 13.41
C ARG A 148 0.01 11.67 12.37
N THR A 149 0.83 10.74 12.82
CA THR A 149 1.58 9.86 11.93
C THR A 149 0.63 9.03 11.06
N ILE A 150 0.94 8.91 9.77
CA ILE A 150 0.25 8.02 8.86
C ILE A 150 1.19 6.85 8.54
N LYS A 151 0.69 5.63 8.69
CA LYS A 151 1.43 4.41 8.42
C LYS A 151 0.76 3.64 7.30
N PHE A 152 1.56 3.12 6.38
CA PHE A 152 1.12 2.17 5.36
C PHE A 152 1.64 0.79 5.76
N LEU A 153 0.75 -0.19 5.88
CA LEU A 153 1.11 -1.56 6.20
C LEU A 153 0.63 -2.49 5.09
N GLY A 154 1.58 -3.01 4.30
CA GLY A 154 1.32 -4.10 3.37
C GLY A 154 1.62 -5.44 4.04
N VAL A 155 0.63 -6.31 4.11
CA VAL A 155 0.74 -7.64 4.75
C VAL A 155 0.64 -8.77 3.73
N ALA A 156 1.16 -9.92 4.08
CA ALA A 156 0.97 -11.18 3.39
C ALA A 156 -0.25 -11.92 3.96
N ASP A 157 -0.69 -12.97 3.25
CA ASP A 157 -1.46 -14.10 3.80
C ASP A 157 -2.92 -13.78 4.15
N GLU A 158 -3.47 -12.68 3.63
CA GLU A 158 -4.87 -12.30 3.86
C GLU A 158 -5.81 -13.33 3.22
N GLU A 159 -5.56 -13.72 1.98
CA GLU A 159 -6.38 -14.59 1.13
C GLU A 159 -6.57 -16.03 1.69
N ILE A 160 -5.82 -16.37 2.74
CA ILE A 160 -5.92 -17.65 3.44
C ILE A 160 -6.03 -17.46 4.98
N LEU A 161 -6.80 -16.45 5.42
CA LEU A 161 -7.14 -16.15 6.81
C LEU A 161 -6.06 -15.41 7.63
N GLY A 162 -5.01 -14.91 7.02
CA GLY A 162 -4.10 -13.94 7.61
C GLY A 162 -3.24 -14.40 8.80
N GLN A 163 -3.08 -15.70 9.01
CA GLN A 163 -2.33 -16.23 10.15
C GLN A 163 -0.88 -15.71 10.20
N TYR A 164 -0.21 -15.65 9.06
CA TYR A 164 1.13 -15.08 8.92
C TYR A 164 1.12 -13.63 8.43
N GLY A 165 -0.07 -13.02 8.33
CA GLY A 165 -0.30 -11.66 7.87
C GLY A 165 -0.49 -10.67 9.02
N VAL A 166 -1.65 -9.99 9.03
CA VAL A 166 -1.97 -8.96 10.02
C VAL A 166 -1.96 -9.51 11.45
N GLN A 167 -2.44 -10.75 11.67
CA GLN A 167 -2.42 -11.37 12.98
C GLN A 167 -0.99 -11.53 13.52
N TRP A 168 -0.05 -11.95 12.66
CA TRP A 168 1.35 -12.06 13.02
C TRP A 168 1.97 -10.70 13.36
N MET A 169 1.66 -9.67 12.56
CA MET A 169 2.11 -8.30 12.81
C MET A 169 1.58 -7.75 14.14
N ILE A 170 0.31 -7.97 14.45
CA ILE A 170 -0.29 -7.57 15.73
C ILE A 170 0.41 -8.29 16.90
N LYS A 171 0.59 -9.59 16.78
CA LYS A 171 1.19 -10.40 17.85
C LYS A 171 2.65 -10.03 18.16
N ASN A 172 3.44 -9.73 17.13
CA ASN A 172 4.90 -9.58 17.25
C ASN A 172 5.38 -8.13 17.18
N HIS A 173 4.58 -7.21 16.60
CA HIS A 173 5.01 -5.84 16.29
C HIS A 173 3.94 -4.79 16.63
N TRP A 174 3.02 -5.07 17.57
CA TRP A 174 1.98 -4.11 17.97
C TRP A 174 2.54 -2.74 18.31
N ASN A 175 3.66 -2.68 19.02
CA ASN A 175 4.33 -1.45 19.41
C ASN A 175 4.76 -0.56 18.23
N LYS A 176 4.85 -1.12 17.03
CA LYS A 176 5.12 -0.37 15.79
C LYS A 176 3.84 0.08 15.09
N LEU A 177 2.72 -0.52 15.39
CA LEU A 177 1.43 -0.27 14.76
C LEU A 177 0.58 0.69 15.61
N ASP A 178 0.11 0.24 16.75
CA ASP A 178 -0.76 0.91 17.76
C ASP A 178 -1.66 2.03 17.19
N PRO A 179 -2.48 1.76 16.15
CA PRO A 179 -3.26 2.76 15.49
C PRO A 179 -4.48 3.18 16.32
N GLU A 180 -4.94 4.43 16.13
CA GLU A 180 -6.27 4.87 16.54
C GLU A 180 -7.33 4.54 15.48
N TRP A 181 -6.93 4.64 14.22
CA TRP A 181 -7.78 4.40 13.07
C TRP A 181 -7.09 3.44 12.10
N VAL A 182 -7.87 2.52 11.53
CA VAL A 182 -7.43 1.64 10.45
C VAL A 182 -8.33 1.89 9.26
N TRP A 183 -7.73 2.07 8.10
CA TRP A 183 -8.42 2.11 6.82
C TRP A 183 -7.90 0.98 5.95
N ASP A 184 -8.78 0.03 5.64
CA ASP A 184 -8.56 -1.11 4.76
C ASP A 184 -9.67 -1.19 3.69
N GLU A 185 -9.76 -2.31 3.01
CA GLU A 185 -10.81 -2.55 2.00
C GLU A 185 -12.19 -2.76 2.63
N GLY A 186 -12.25 -2.99 3.93
CA GLY A 186 -13.46 -3.41 4.63
C GLY A 186 -13.71 -4.91 4.47
N GLY A 187 -14.69 -5.40 5.19
CA GLY A 187 -15.15 -6.79 5.12
C GLY A 187 -16.68 -6.84 5.21
N LEU A 188 -17.27 -7.89 4.69
CA LEU A 188 -18.69 -8.21 4.82
C LEU A 188 -18.94 -9.03 6.07
#